data_aed4c1e74c07b5f169848eb9fbcdb4ab
#
_entry.id   aed4c1e74c07b5f169848eb9fbcdb4ab
#
_cell.length_a   1.000
_cell.length_b   1.000
_cell.length_c   1.000
_cell.angle_alpha   90.00
_cell.angle_beta   90.00
_cell.angle_gamma   90.00
#
_symmetry.space_group_name_H-M   'P 1'
#
loop_
_entity.id
_entity.type
_entity.pdbx_description
1 polymer ?
#
loop_
_entity_poly.entity_id
_entity_poly.type
_entity_poly.pdbx_seq_one_letter_code
_entity_poly.pdbx_strand_id
1 'polypeptide(L)'
;MERSAKGEGIKIDSDAKKLLIKNAQGSYRDALSLLDVVFSGQSGKDKKITQEEVRILLGLPDVEMVDLLLSSLAQNDAQKSLELIEELEEKGVNFQQFVSYTLELLRESLVAKIKDEEQDYDFFNEVSQNDILRLVKSFLNIERSLK
;
A
#
# COMPACT_ATOMS: atom_id res chain seq x y z
N MET A 1 -6.87 -16.40 -12.18
CA MET A 1 -7.17 -14.97 -12.35
C MET A 1 -7.44 -14.56 -13.79
N GLU A 2 -6.52 -14.73 -14.74
CA GLU A 2 -6.76 -14.34 -16.15
C GLU A 2 -7.94 -15.06 -16.82
N ARG A 3 -8.21 -16.32 -16.47
CA ARG A 3 -9.34 -17.08 -16.99
C ARG A 3 -10.68 -16.62 -16.44
N SER A 4 -10.74 -16.20 -15.17
CA SER A 4 -11.99 -15.73 -14.56
C SER A 4 -12.35 -14.32 -15.05
N ALA A 5 -11.37 -13.43 -15.21
CA ALA A 5 -11.58 -12.09 -15.75
C ALA A 5 -11.97 -12.10 -17.25
N LYS A 6 -11.44 -13.05 -18.05
CA LYS A 6 -11.81 -13.19 -19.48
C LYS A 6 -13.21 -13.72 -19.72
N GLY A 7 -13.78 -14.47 -18.74
CA GLY A 7 -15.13 -15.02 -18.85
C GLY A 7 -16.24 -13.96 -18.76
N GLU A 8 -15.97 -12.81 -18.12
CA GLU A 8 -16.95 -11.74 -17.91
C GLU A 8 -16.68 -10.45 -18.72
N GLY A 9 -15.65 -10.45 -19.59
CA GLY A 9 -15.34 -9.32 -20.47
C GLY A 9 -14.73 -8.11 -19.75
N ILE A 10 -14.26 -8.28 -18.51
CA ILE A 10 -13.72 -7.18 -17.68
C ILE A 10 -12.21 -7.05 -17.90
N LYS A 11 -11.77 -5.84 -18.14
CA LYS A 11 -10.35 -5.50 -18.29
C LYS A 11 -9.79 -5.05 -16.94
N ILE A 12 -8.71 -5.69 -16.49
CA ILE A 12 -7.97 -5.31 -15.28
C ILE A 12 -6.61 -4.78 -15.69
N ASP A 13 -6.21 -3.64 -15.13
CA ASP A 13 -4.88 -3.09 -15.34
C ASP A 13 -3.79 -4.02 -14.78
N SER A 14 -2.61 -4.03 -15.37
CA SER A 14 -1.49 -4.87 -14.92
C SER A 14 -1.10 -4.61 -13.47
N ASP A 15 -1.10 -3.33 -13.06
CA ASP A 15 -0.72 -2.93 -11.71
C ASP A 15 -1.84 -3.18 -10.69
N ALA A 16 -3.11 -3.01 -11.10
CA ALA A 16 -4.27 -3.45 -10.33
C ALA A 16 -4.21 -4.95 -10.02
N LYS A 17 -3.82 -5.74 -11.01
CA LYS A 17 -3.68 -7.19 -10.89
C LYS A 17 -2.55 -7.59 -9.94
N LYS A 18 -1.39 -6.94 -10.03
CA LYS A 18 -0.26 -7.15 -9.10
C LYS A 18 -0.69 -6.85 -7.65
N LEU A 19 -1.42 -5.73 -7.46
CA LEU A 19 -1.92 -5.31 -6.15
C LEU A 19 -2.88 -6.34 -5.55
N LEU A 20 -3.82 -6.87 -6.34
CA LEU A 20 -4.74 -7.93 -5.91
C LEU A 20 -4.00 -9.20 -5.52
N ILE A 21 -3.03 -9.65 -6.34
CA ILE A 21 -2.24 -10.85 -6.07
C ILE A 21 -1.42 -10.68 -4.78
N LYS A 22 -0.82 -9.51 -4.58
CA LYS A 22 -0.03 -9.18 -3.39
C LYS A 22 -0.90 -9.24 -2.13
N ASN A 23 -2.09 -8.65 -2.15
CA ASN A 23 -3.01 -8.63 -1.01
C ASN A 23 -3.70 -9.97 -0.74
N ALA A 24 -3.72 -10.87 -1.71
CA ALA A 24 -4.22 -12.24 -1.53
C ALA A 24 -3.27 -13.16 -0.76
N GLN A 25 -2.09 -12.68 -0.37
CA GLN A 25 -1.07 -13.42 0.40
C GLN A 25 -0.74 -14.83 -0.15
N GLY A 26 -0.82 -14.98 -1.48
CA GLY A 26 -0.59 -16.25 -2.15
C GLY A 26 -1.77 -17.22 -2.12
N SER A 27 -2.89 -16.87 -1.50
CA SER A 27 -4.13 -17.67 -1.51
C SER A 27 -4.94 -17.39 -2.77
N TYR A 28 -5.12 -18.42 -3.61
CA TYR A 28 -5.97 -18.31 -4.81
C TYR A 28 -7.43 -17.97 -4.47
N ARG A 29 -7.93 -18.54 -3.36
CA ARG A 29 -9.31 -18.32 -2.88
C ARG A 29 -9.51 -16.86 -2.44
N ASP A 30 -8.55 -16.30 -1.72
CA ASP A 30 -8.63 -14.92 -1.26
C ASP A 30 -8.50 -13.96 -2.44
N ALA A 31 -7.65 -14.27 -3.42
CA ALA A 31 -7.55 -13.51 -4.66
C ALA A 31 -8.88 -13.48 -5.45
N LEU A 32 -9.59 -14.60 -5.52
CA LEU A 32 -10.92 -14.65 -6.17
C LEU A 32 -11.96 -13.87 -5.36
N SER A 33 -11.96 -13.98 -4.03
CA SER A 33 -12.88 -13.23 -3.18
C SER A 33 -12.68 -11.72 -3.30
N LEU A 34 -11.42 -11.26 -3.34
CA LEU A 34 -11.10 -9.85 -3.59
C LEU A 34 -11.52 -9.41 -5.00
N LEU A 35 -11.36 -10.26 -5.99
CA LEU A 35 -11.82 -10.01 -7.35
C LEU A 35 -13.35 -9.83 -7.41
N ASP A 36 -14.10 -10.68 -6.72
CA ASP A 36 -15.57 -10.63 -6.64
C ASP A 36 -16.03 -9.32 -5.97
N VAL A 37 -15.34 -8.86 -4.93
CA VAL A 37 -15.62 -7.57 -4.28
C VAL A 37 -15.40 -6.41 -5.25
N VAL A 38 -14.29 -6.43 -5.99
CA VAL A 38 -13.97 -5.41 -7.00
C VAL A 38 -15.03 -5.39 -8.11
N PHE A 39 -15.49 -6.56 -8.55
CA PHE A 39 -16.53 -6.66 -9.58
C PHE A 39 -17.91 -6.22 -9.10
N SER A 40 -18.26 -6.56 -7.87
CA SER A 40 -19.56 -6.19 -7.28
C SER A 40 -19.70 -4.68 -7.07
N GLY A 41 -18.61 -3.97 -6.87
CA GLY A 41 -18.56 -2.51 -6.73
C GLY A 41 -18.67 -1.75 -8.05
N GLN A 42 -18.63 -2.42 -9.21
CA GLN A 42 -18.61 -1.79 -10.51
C GLN A 42 -19.90 -1.95 -11.29
N SER A 43 -20.52 -0.83 -11.68
CA SER A 43 -21.68 -0.79 -12.58
C SER A 43 -21.24 -0.39 -13.99
N GLY A 44 -21.14 -1.37 -14.93
CA GLY A 44 -20.88 -1.08 -16.34
C GLY A 44 -20.03 -2.11 -17.08
N LYS A 45 -20.47 -2.55 -18.26
CA LYS A 45 -19.92 -3.69 -19.02
C LYS A 45 -18.56 -3.46 -19.72
N ASP A 46 -17.98 -2.27 -19.71
CA ASP A 46 -16.74 -1.95 -20.45
C ASP A 46 -15.68 -1.18 -19.63
N LYS A 47 -15.75 -1.24 -18.31
CA LYS A 47 -14.82 -0.51 -17.46
C LYS A 47 -13.55 -1.30 -17.20
N LYS A 48 -12.41 -0.61 -17.34
CA LYS A 48 -11.09 -1.12 -16.98
C LYS A 48 -10.88 -0.85 -15.49
N ILE A 49 -10.64 -1.91 -14.70
CA ILE A 49 -10.32 -1.79 -13.28
C ILE A 49 -8.91 -1.22 -13.15
N THR A 50 -8.81 -0.07 -12.52
CA THR A 50 -7.54 0.63 -12.26
C THR A 50 -6.94 0.22 -10.91
N GLN A 51 -5.65 0.46 -10.75
CA GLN A 51 -4.94 0.24 -9.48
C GLN A 51 -5.56 1.06 -8.34
N GLU A 52 -5.97 2.29 -8.61
CA GLU A 52 -6.58 3.18 -7.62
C GLU A 52 -7.93 2.67 -7.12
N GLU A 53 -8.78 2.17 -8.02
CA GLU A 53 -10.06 1.56 -7.64
C GLU A 53 -9.85 0.34 -6.73
N VAL A 54 -8.84 -0.48 -7.04
CA VAL A 54 -8.47 -1.63 -6.18
C VAL A 54 -7.97 -1.17 -4.82
N ARG A 55 -7.15 -0.12 -4.75
CA ARG A 55 -6.65 0.43 -3.49
C ARG A 55 -7.79 0.93 -2.60
N ILE A 56 -8.69 1.71 -3.16
CA ILE A 56 -9.88 2.22 -2.44
C ILE A 56 -10.74 1.06 -1.91
N LEU A 57 -11.02 0.07 -2.74
CA LEU A 57 -11.83 -1.09 -2.35
C LEU A 57 -11.18 -1.96 -1.28
N LEU A 58 -9.85 -2.06 -1.30
CA LEU A 58 -9.08 -2.79 -0.29
C LEU A 58 -8.82 -1.96 0.98
N GLY A 59 -9.24 -0.68 1.00
CA GLY A 59 -8.95 0.24 2.11
C GLY A 59 -7.46 0.52 2.29
N LEU A 60 -6.66 0.37 1.23
CA LEU A 60 -5.23 0.60 1.29
C LEU A 60 -4.94 2.10 1.36
N PRO A 61 -3.98 2.51 2.17
CA PRO A 61 -3.59 3.91 2.27
C PRO A 61 -2.97 4.41 0.96
N ASP A 62 -3.05 5.70 0.75
CA ASP A 62 -2.37 6.37 -0.34
C ASP A 62 -0.84 6.29 -0.14
N VAL A 63 -0.13 5.80 -1.15
CA VAL A 63 1.33 5.65 -1.08
C VAL A 63 2.02 7.01 -0.98
N GLU A 64 1.47 8.04 -1.62
CA GLU A 64 2.00 9.40 -1.52
C GLU A 64 1.92 9.92 -0.08
N MET A 65 0.83 9.64 0.64
CA MET A 65 0.70 9.99 2.06
C MET A 65 1.71 9.23 2.93
N VAL A 66 1.97 7.96 2.62
CA VAL A 66 3.01 7.19 3.32
C VAL A 66 4.38 7.80 3.06
N ASP A 67 4.70 8.13 1.81
CA ASP A 67 5.98 8.73 1.42
C ASP A 67 6.20 10.08 2.12
N LEU A 68 5.20 10.95 2.12
CA LEU A 68 5.24 12.25 2.82
C LEU A 68 5.44 12.10 4.33
N LEU A 69 4.73 11.16 4.96
CA LEU A 69 4.87 10.93 6.40
C LEU A 69 6.26 10.37 6.73
N LEU A 70 6.75 9.40 5.98
CA LEU A 70 8.08 8.84 6.20
C LEU A 70 9.19 9.87 5.98
N SER A 71 9.04 10.74 4.97
CA SER A 71 9.97 11.85 4.70
C SER A 71 10.00 12.84 5.85
N SER A 72 8.84 13.26 6.37
CA SER A 72 8.77 14.16 7.52
C SER A 72 9.38 13.56 8.79
N LEU A 73 9.15 12.28 9.04
CA LEU A 73 9.76 11.55 10.17
C LEU A 73 11.28 11.43 10.04
N ALA A 74 11.79 11.15 8.85
CA ALA A 74 13.23 11.08 8.60
C ALA A 74 13.93 12.43 8.78
N GLN A 75 13.26 13.52 8.42
CA GLN A 75 13.74 14.90 8.61
C GLN A 75 13.55 15.42 10.04
N ASN A 76 12.92 14.64 10.94
CA ASN A 76 12.53 15.03 12.29
C ASN A 76 11.59 16.26 12.30
N ASP A 77 10.79 16.45 11.27
CA ASP A 77 9.76 17.47 11.19
C ASP A 77 8.49 17.00 11.93
N ALA A 78 8.47 17.25 13.24
CA ALA A 78 7.38 16.83 14.10
C ALA A 78 6.05 17.54 13.75
N GLN A 79 6.12 18.81 13.36
CA GLN A 79 4.92 19.56 13.00
C GLN A 79 4.27 18.96 11.75
N LYS A 80 5.04 18.78 10.69
CA LYS A 80 4.54 18.21 9.45
C LYS A 80 4.01 16.78 9.65
N SER A 81 4.71 15.99 10.47
CA SER A 81 4.27 14.61 10.79
C SER A 81 2.92 14.60 11.50
N LEU A 82 2.68 15.52 12.45
CA LEU A 82 1.38 15.64 13.14
C LEU A 82 0.27 16.06 12.18
N GLU A 83 0.50 17.08 11.35
CA GLU A 83 -0.47 17.53 10.35
C GLU A 83 -0.90 16.39 9.41
N LEU A 84 0.06 15.57 8.96
CA LEU A 84 -0.23 14.41 8.10
C LEU A 84 -1.02 13.31 8.85
N ILE A 85 -0.74 13.07 10.13
CA ILE A 85 -1.50 12.11 10.94
C ILE A 85 -2.93 12.59 11.15
N GLU A 86 -3.15 13.88 11.44
CA GLU A 86 -4.47 14.48 11.54
C GLU A 86 -5.26 14.37 10.23
N GLU A 87 -4.60 14.60 9.09
CA GLU A 87 -5.21 14.42 7.76
C GLU A 87 -5.63 12.95 7.50
N LEU A 88 -4.79 11.98 7.91
CA LEU A 88 -5.12 10.56 7.81
C LEU A 88 -6.33 10.19 8.69
N GLU A 89 -6.43 10.77 9.88
CA GLU A 89 -7.55 10.57 10.79
C GLU A 89 -8.85 11.17 10.22
N GLU A 90 -8.79 12.39 9.69
CA GLU A 90 -9.94 13.05 9.04
C GLU A 90 -10.45 12.28 7.81
N LYS A 91 -9.54 11.66 7.06
CA LYS A 91 -9.88 10.78 5.93
C LYS A 91 -10.45 9.42 6.36
N GLY A 92 -10.50 9.13 7.66
CA GLY A 92 -11.00 7.86 8.20
C GLY A 92 -10.13 6.65 7.86
N VAL A 93 -8.82 6.85 7.72
CA VAL A 93 -7.87 5.78 7.40
C VAL A 93 -7.80 4.78 8.57
N ASN A 94 -7.84 3.49 8.25
CA ASN A 94 -7.59 2.45 9.23
C ASN A 94 -6.09 2.42 9.58
N PHE A 95 -5.72 2.93 10.75
CA PHE A 95 -4.32 3.01 11.19
C PHE A 95 -3.64 1.65 11.29
N GLN A 96 -4.35 0.59 11.63
CA GLN A 96 -3.75 -0.76 11.67
C GLN A 96 -3.32 -1.21 10.26
N GLN A 97 -4.18 -1.01 9.27
CA GLN A 97 -3.84 -1.29 7.87
C GLN A 97 -2.74 -0.36 7.36
N PHE A 98 -2.80 0.93 7.73
CA PHE A 98 -1.78 1.92 7.37
C PHE A 98 -0.39 1.50 7.88
N VAL A 99 -0.28 1.12 9.15
CA VAL A 99 0.99 0.69 9.78
C VAL A 99 1.52 -0.58 9.12
N SER A 100 0.66 -1.58 8.91
CA SER A 100 1.05 -2.83 8.26
C SER A 100 1.52 -2.61 6.82
N TYR A 101 0.84 -1.76 6.06
CA TYR A 101 1.21 -1.40 4.70
C TYR A 101 2.54 -0.62 4.65
N THR A 102 2.72 0.34 5.56
CA THR A 102 3.97 1.10 5.70
C THR A 102 5.14 0.19 6.02
N LEU A 103 4.96 -0.78 6.92
CA LEU A 103 5.99 -1.78 7.25
C LEU A 103 6.38 -2.62 6.03
N GLU A 104 5.41 -2.99 5.19
CA GLU A 104 5.67 -3.73 3.97
C GLU A 104 6.51 -2.90 2.98
N LEU A 105 6.14 -1.63 2.77
CA LEU A 105 6.91 -0.72 1.92
C LEU A 105 8.33 -0.49 2.43
N LEU A 106 8.50 -0.28 3.73
CA LEU A 106 9.83 -0.14 4.35
C LEU A 106 10.69 -1.39 4.17
N ARG A 107 10.10 -2.57 4.28
CA ARG A 107 10.80 -3.85 4.06
C ARG A 107 11.22 -4.02 2.61
N GLU A 108 10.32 -3.75 1.66
CA GLU A 108 10.62 -3.80 0.22
C GLU A 108 11.74 -2.82 -0.13
N SER A 109 11.66 -1.61 0.40
CA SER A 109 12.67 -0.59 0.23
C SER A 109 14.05 -1.00 0.75
N LEU A 110 14.09 -1.63 1.92
CA LEU A 110 15.35 -2.15 2.47
C LEU A 110 15.97 -3.22 1.57
N VAL A 111 15.15 -4.13 1.04
CA VAL A 111 15.60 -5.16 0.09
C VAL A 111 16.11 -4.54 -1.20
N ALA A 112 15.41 -3.55 -1.77
CA ALA A 112 15.84 -2.86 -2.97
C ALA A 112 17.18 -2.13 -2.78
N LYS A 113 17.37 -1.45 -1.62
CA LYS A 113 18.66 -0.83 -1.29
C LYS A 113 19.81 -1.82 -1.15
N ILE A 114 19.56 -3.00 -0.59
CA ILE A 114 20.60 -4.06 -0.49
C ILE A 114 20.98 -4.58 -1.87
N LYS A 115 20.04 -4.61 -2.81
CA LYS A 115 20.26 -5.06 -4.19
C LYS A 115 20.72 -3.95 -5.14
N ASP A 116 20.82 -2.70 -4.65
CA ASP A 116 21.12 -1.52 -5.47
C ASP A 116 20.10 -1.30 -6.60
N GLU A 117 18.83 -1.56 -6.31
CA GLU A 117 17.70 -1.36 -7.21
C GLU A 117 17.07 0.02 -6.96
N GLU A 118 16.74 0.74 -8.04
CA GLU A 118 16.03 2.02 -7.97
C GLU A 118 14.56 1.80 -7.56
N GLN A 119 13.99 2.76 -6.83
CA GLN A 119 12.64 2.69 -6.29
C GLN A 119 11.77 3.80 -6.84
N ASP A 120 10.45 3.56 -6.90
CA ASP A 120 9.48 4.47 -7.51
C ASP A 120 9.20 5.74 -6.66
N TYR A 121 9.66 5.79 -5.41
CA TYR A 121 9.38 6.88 -4.47
C TYR A 121 10.65 7.54 -3.98
N ASP A 122 10.66 8.88 -3.95
CA ASP A 122 11.82 9.70 -3.63
C ASP A 122 12.36 9.42 -2.22
N PHE A 123 11.48 9.32 -1.22
CA PHE A 123 11.89 8.98 0.15
C PHE A 123 12.79 7.75 0.18
N PHE A 124 12.38 6.69 -0.48
CA PHE A 124 13.11 5.42 -0.42
C PHE A 124 14.45 5.47 -1.16
N ASN A 125 14.61 6.37 -2.13
CA ASN A 125 15.90 6.59 -2.80
C ASN A 125 16.85 7.42 -1.94
N GLU A 126 16.35 8.44 -1.25
CA GLU A 126 17.15 9.42 -0.50
C GLU A 126 17.54 8.96 0.91
N VAL A 127 16.71 8.15 1.57
CA VAL A 127 16.90 7.74 2.96
C VAL A 127 17.99 6.67 3.11
N SER A 128 18.74 6.71 4.20
CA SER A 128 19.76 5.71 4.49
C SER A 128 19.16 4.37 4.95
N GLN A 129 19.92 3.27 4.77
CA GLN A 129 19.53 1.95 5.30
C GLN A 129 19.30 1.99 6.83
N ASN A 130 20.10 2.74 7.55
CA ASN A 130 19.99 2.86 8.99
C ASN A 130 18.70 3.58 9.41
N ASP A 131 18.28 4.60 8.67
CA ASP A 131 17.01 5.30 8.93
C ASP A 131 15.82 4.42 8.61
N ILE A 132 15.87 3.64 7.53
CA ILE A 132 14.83 2.64 7.24
C ILE A 132 14.73 1.63 8.39
N LEU A 133 15.84 1.11 8.90
CA LEU A 133 15.84 0.17 10.03
C LEU A 133 15.28 0.80 11.31
N ARG A 134 15.55 2.07 11.57
CA ARG A 134 14.96 2.82 12.70
C ARG A 134 13.44 2.94 12.55
N LEU A 135 12.97 3.31 11.37
CA LEU A 135 11.54 3.40 11.07
C LEU A 135 10.85 2.04 11.19
N VAL A 136 11.45 0.97 10.65
CA VAL A 136 10.92 -0.40 10.80
C VAL A 136 10.73 -0.76 12.28
N LYS A 137 11.72 -0.50 13.13
CA LYS A 137 11.61 -0.77 14.57
C LYS A 137 10.46 0.03 15.21
N SER A 138 10.35 1.31 14.88
CA SER A 138 9.29 2.18 15.40
C SER A 138 7.90 1.68 14.98
N PHE A 139 7.71 1.41 13.70
CA PHE A 139 6.43 0.92 13.16
C PHE A 139 6.07 -0.47 13.69
N LEU A 140 7.03 -1.38 13.90
CA LEU A 140 6.79 -2.68 14.56
C LEU A 140 6.29 -2.52 15.99
N ASN A 141 6.80 -1.55 16.74
CA ASN A 141 6.32 -1.26 18.09
C ASN A 141 4.88 -0.72 18.06
N ILE A 142 4.57 0.17 17.11
CA ILE A 142 3.21 0.68 16.92
C ILE A 142 2.27 -0.47 16.54
N GLU A 143 2.64 -1.32 15.59
CA GLU A 143 1.83 -2.46 15.18
C GLU A 143 1.47 -3.38 16.33
N ARG A 144 2.42 -3.64 17.22
CA ARG A 144 2.19 -4.45 18.44
C ARG A 144 1.23 -3.78 19.41
N SER A 145 1.23 -2.46 19.47
CA SER A 145 0.34 -1.69 20.36
C SER A 145 -1.08 -1.58 19.84
N LEU A 146 -1.28 -1.77 18.54
CA LEU A 146 -2.59 -1.74 17.88
C LEU A 146 -3.33 -3.09 17.87
N LYS A 147 -2.66 -4.18 18.25
CA LYS A 147 -3.23 -5.53 18.41
C LYS A 147 -3.78 -5.73 19.80
#